data_51a018f677314c0f1901d0776e63b3ed
#
_entry.id   51a018f677314c0f1901d0776e63b3ed
#
_cell.length_a   1.000
_cell.length_b   1.000
_cell.length_c   1.000
_cell.angle_alpha   90.00
_cell.angle_beta   90.00
_cell.angle_gamma   90.00
#
_symmetry.space_group_name_H-M   'P 1'
#
loop_
_entity.id
_entity.type
_entity.pdbx_description
1 polymer ?
#
loop_
_entity_poly.entity_id
_entity_poly.type
_entity_poly.pdbx_seq_one_letter_code
_entity_poly.pdbx_strand_id
1 'polypeptide(L)'
;MASLEMNKIAAGVLCAGLVAMAAGKIADVLVDPKPLEKNAYVVNVESAGSASVAATPESPKNEPVLALIASADPVAGQKVFKKCAACHSVNSGGKNKVGPNLYQILNAKLGAKDGFNYSSALKAFEGAASWDYRALNGFLKKPKEYMPGTKMGFAGLKKVGDRAAVIAYLRTLSDSPAVLPTAEEIEKEASGG
;
A
#
# COMPACT_ATOMS: atom_id res chain seq x y z
N MET A 1 21.25 53.70 -11.51
CA MET A 1 20.95 53.24 -10.08
C MET A 1 20.35 51.84 -10.03
N ALA A 2 19.61 51.38 -11.03
CA ALA A 2 19.00 50.04 -11.03
C ALA A 2 20.00 48.85 -11.00
N SER A 3 21.21 48.98 -11.57
CA SER A 3 22.21 47.90 -11.64
C SER A 3 22.84 47.54 -10.27
N LEU A 4 22.99 48.53 -9.38
CA LEU A 4 23.54 48.34 -8.04
C LEU A 4 22.58 47.56 -7.13
N GLU A 5 21.30 47.79 -7.24
CA GLU A 5 20.27 47.04 -6.47
C GLU A 5 20.15 45.59 -6.96
N MET A 6 20.20 45.37 -8.26
CA MET A 6 20.21 44.00 -8.83
C MET A 6 21.44 43.23 -8.39
N ASN A 7 22.62 43.86 -8.34
CA ASN A 7 23.84 43.23 -7.87
C ASN A 7 23.79 42.87 -6.38
N LYS A 8 23.14 43.68 -5.54
CA LYS A 8 22.92 43.35 -4.11
C LYS A 8 21.99 42.15 -3.95
N ILE A 9 20.91 42.12 -4.72
CA ILE A 9 19.97 41.00 -4.70
C ILE A 9 20.69 39.71 -5.18
N ALA A 10 21.42 39.78 -6.28
CA ALA A 10 22.17 38.64 -6.80
C ALA A 10 23.22 38.13 -5.78
N ALA A 11 23.96 39.05 -5.15
CA ALA A 11 24.91 38.69 -4.11
C ALA A 11 24.22 38.03 -2.89
N GLY A 12 23.07 38.53 -2.47
CA GLY A 12 22.29 37.94 -1.39
C GLY A 12 21.84 36.51 -1.70
N VAL A 13 21.33 36.26 -2.92
CA VAL A 13 20.92 34.94 -3.37
C VAL A 13 22.10 33.96 -3.42
N LEU A 14 23.24 34.40 -3.94
CA LEU A 14 24.46 33.59 -4.00
C LEU A 14 24.99 33.26 -2.61
N CYS A 15 25.03 34.23 -1.69
CA CYS A 15 25.42 33.96 -0.30
C CYS A 15 24.49 33.00 0.40
N ALA A 16 23.18 33.16 0.24
CA ALA A 16 22.20 32.21 0.80
C ALA A 16 22.37 30.79 0.26
N GLY A 17 22.63 30.66 -1.07
CA GLY A 17 22.91 29.36 -1.69
C GLY A 17 24.21 28.72 -1.16
N LEU A 18 25.27 29.49 -0.98
CA LEU A 18 26.53 29.00 -0.40
C LEU A 18 26.34 28.54 1.06
N VAL A 19 25.62 29.29 1.87
CA VAL A 19 25.33 28.92 3.26
C VAL A 19 24.53 27.63 3.32
N ALA A 20 23.50 27.47 2.47
CA ALA A 20 22.70 26.26 2.38
C ALA A 20 23.53 25.03 1.96
N MET A 21 24.41 25.19 0.96
CA MET A 21 25.32 24.11 0.55
C MET A 21 26.34 23.75 1.65
N ALA A 22 26.91 24.73 2.34
CA ALA A 22 27.84 24.50 3.42
C ALA A 22 27.14 23.76 4.59
N ALA A 23 25.94 24.19 4.96
CA ALA A 23 25.16 23.52 6.00
C ALA A 23 24.82 22.07 5.63
N GLY A 24 24.44 21.80 4.36
CA GLY A 24 24.22 20.45 3.86
C GLY A 24 25.47 19.59 3.95
N LYS A 25 26.62 20.07 3.54
CA LYS A 25 27.90 19.34 3.64
C LYS A 25 28.34 19.08 5.07
N ILE A 26 28.12 20.03 5.97
CA ILE A 26 28.39 19.83 7.39
C ILE A 26 27.46 18.75 7.97
N ALA A 27 26.18 18.78 7.61
CA ALA A 27 25.22 17.78 8.02
C ALA A 27 25.61 16.37 7.52
N ASP A 28 26.01 16.25 6.23
CA ASP A 28 26.48 14.99 5.66
C ASP A 28 27.69 14.41 6.44
N VAL A 29 28.63 15.26 6.86
CA VAL A 29 29.83 14.83 7.62
C VAL A 29 29.49 14.45 9.06
N LEU A 30 28.55 15.16 9.69
CA LEU A 30 28.15 14.91 11.09
C LEU A 30 27.17 13.76 11.26
N VAL A 31 26.37 13.48 10.22
CA VAL A 31 25.26 12.49 10.25
C VAL A 31 25.51 11.37 9.24
N ASP A 32 26.79 11.11 8.88
CA ASP A 32 27.13 9.99 8.00
C ASP A 32 26.86 8.64 8.72
N PRO A 33 25.73 7.96 8.45
CA PRO A 33 25.45 6.67 9.05
C PRO A 33 26.39 5.65 8.42
N LYS A 34 27.38 5.18 9.19
CA LYS A 34 28.24 4.08 8.73
C LYS A 34 27.37 2.91 8.29
N PRO A 35 27.53 2.41 7.05
CA PRO A 35 26.84 1.19 6.63
C PRO A 35 27.14 0.08 7.65
N LEU A 36 26.09 -0.57 8.15
CA LEU A 36 26.26 -1.70 9.05
C LEU A 36 26.98 -2.82 8.30
N GLU A 37 28.16 -3.22 8.72
CA GLU A 37 28.94 -4.33 8.13
C GLU A 37 28.23 -5.69 8.27
N LYS A 38 27.22 -5.78 9.11
CA LYS A 38 26.32 -6.95 9.25
C LYS A 38 24.89 -6.44 9.42
N ASN A 39 23.98 -6.95 8.58
CA ASN A 39 22.55 -6.76 8.80
C ASN A 39 22.16 -7.32 10.16
N ALA A 40 21.47 -6.51 10.99
CA ALA A 40 20.96 -6.94 12.29
C ALA A 40 19.93 -8.09 12.19
N TYR A 41 19.51 -8.43 10.99
CA TYR A 41 18.64 -9.56 10.67
C TYR A 41 19.32 -10.43 9.61
N VAL A 42 19.82 -11.59 10.04
CA VAL A 42 20.37 -12.60 9.11
C VAL A 42 19.20 -13.35 8.50
N VAL A 43 18.84 -13.02 7.26
CA VAL A 43 17.97 -13.87 6.45
C VAL A 43 18.89 -14.92 5.82
N ASN A 44 18.86 -16.17 6.32
CA ASN A 44 19.49 -17.30 5.64
C ASN A 44 18.78 -17.55 4.31
N VAL A 45 19.33 -17.03 3.23
CA VAL A 45 19.02 -17.48 1.88
C VAL A 45 20.09 -18.52 1.53
N GLU A 46 19.77 -19.81 1.69
CA GLU A 46 20.58 -20.87 1.09
C GLU A 46 20.64 -20.68 -0.41
N SER A 47 21.83 -20.76 -0.90
CA SER A 47 22.29 -20.52 -2.27
C SER A 47 21.36 -21.08 -3.35
N ALA A 48 20.88 -20.21 -4.23
CA ALA A 48 20.55 -20.60 -5.59
C ALA A 48 21.23 -19.63 -6.57
N GLY A 49 22.03 -20.22 -7.44
CA GLY A 49 23.02 -19.59 -8.31
C GLY A 49 22.48 -18.50 -9.24
N SER A 50 23.39 -17.61 -9.57
CA SER A 50 23.30 -16.64 -10.66
C SER A 50 22.88 -17.30 -11.96
N ALA A 51 21.67 -17.00 -12.44
CA ALA A 51 21.31 -17.10 -13.84
C ALA A 51 20.47 -15.87 -14.20
N SER A 52 21.09 -14.99 -14.99
CA SER A 52 20.44 -13.89 -15.68
C SER A 52 19.41 -14.48 -16.64
N VAL A 53 18.14 -14.35 -16.31
CA VAL A 53 17.03 -14.57 -17.24
C VAL A 53 16.22 -13.31 -17.33
N ALA A 54 15.93 -12.90 -18.57
CA ALA A 54 15.11 -11.76 -18.93
C ALA A 54 13.79 -11.76 -18.16
N ALA A 55 13.53 -10.67 -17.47
CA ALA A 55 12.31 -10.48 -16.68
C ALA A 55 11.10 -10.39 -17.61
N THR A 56 10.35 -11.46 -17.69
CA THR A 56 8.90 -11.40 -17.93
C THR A 56 8.28 -10.60 -16.78
N PRO A 57 7.31 -9.70 -16.99
CA PRO A 57 6.69 -8.98 -15.88
C PRO A 57 5.95 -9.98 -14.99
N GLU A 58 6.62 -10.49 -13.97
CA GLU A 58 5.99 -11.26 -12.91
C GLU A 58 4.96 -10.35 -12.22
N SER A 59 3.72 -10.79 -12.22
CA SER A 59 2.67 -10.24 -11.36
C SER A 59 3.24 -10.08 -9.94
N PRO A 60 3.08 -8.94 -9.29
CA PRO A 60 3.73 -8.67 -8.00
C PRO A 60 3.37 -9.78 -7.02
N LYS A 61 4.34 -10.60 -6.61
CA LYS A 61 4.14 -11.66 -5.61
C LYS A 61 3.51 -11.03 -4.38
N ASN A 62 2.24 -11.32 -4.15
CA ASN A 62 1.54 -10.86 -2.96
C ASN A 62 2.19 -11.53 -1.74
N GLU A 63 2.63 -10.72 -0.77
CA GLU A 63 3.09 -11.26 0.50
C GLU A 63 1.99 -12.13 1.11
N PRO A 64 2.31 -13.34 1.62
CA PRO A 64 1.33 -14.22 2.25
C PRO A 64 0.55 -13.47 3.34
N VAL A 65 -0.77 -13.48 3.28
CA VAL A 65 -1.63 -12.72 4.18
C VAL A 65 -2.70 -13.59 4.84
N LEU A 66 -3.04 -14.75 4.25
CA LEU A 66 -4.17 -15.54 4.70
C LEU A 66 -4.01 -16.03 6.14
N ALA A 67 -2.82 -16.51 6.51
CA ALA A 67 -2.51 -16.93 7.88
C ALA A 67 -2.65 -15.76 8.87
N LEU A 68 -2.23 -14.57 8.47
CA LEU A 68 -2.33 -13.37 9.30
C LEU A 68 -3.80 -12.93 9.45
N ILE A 69 -4.62 -13.03 8.40
CA ILE A 69 -6.05 -12.68 8.46
C ILE A 69 -6.79 -13.61 9.40
N ALA A 70 -6.49 -14.91 9.38
CA ALA A 70 -7.14 -15.90 10.24
C ALA A 70 -6.93 -15.60 11.74
N SER A 71 -5.81 -14.98 12.10
CA SER A 71 -5.44 -14.61 13.48
C SER A 71 -5.54 -13.12 13.80
N ALA A 72 -5.92 -12.28 12.83
CA ALA A 72 -5.93 -10.84 13.01
C ALA A 72 -7.04 -10.36 13.94
N ASP A 73 -6.74 -9.36 14.78
CA ASP A 73 -7.71 -8.68 15.61
C ASP A 73 -8.49 -7.61 14.80
N PRO A 74 -9.82 -7.75 14.63
CA PRO A 74 -10.64 -6.76 13.94
C PRO A 74 -10.63 -5.39 14.63
N VAL A 75 -10.43 -5.32 15.95
CA VAL A 75 -10.36 -4.05 16.69
C VAL A 75 -9.09 -3.27 16.29
N ALA A 76 -7.97 -3.97 16.14
CA ALA A 76 -6.76 -3.37 15.56
C ALA A 76 -7.01 -2.91 14.12
N GLY A 77 -7.76 -3.70 13.34
CA GLY A 77 -8.17 -3.37 11.98
C GLY A 77 -9.02 -2.10 11.90
N GLN A 78 -9.93 -1.89 12.84
CA GLN A 78 -10.71 -0.67 12.94
C GLN A 78 -9.83 0.57 13.18
N LYS A 79 -8.74 0.44 13.94
CA LYS A 79 -7.77 1.53 14.13
C LYS A 79 -7.04 1.86 12.83
N VAL A 80 -6.63 0.84 12.05
CA VAL A 80 -6.02 1.04 10.74
C VAL A 80 -7.01 1.67 9.77
N PHE A 81 -8.29 1.27 9.81
CA PHE A 81 -9.36 1.79 8.96
C PHE A 81 -9.57 3.31 9.07
N LYS A 82 -9.14 3.96 10.14
CA LYS A 82 -9.18 5.43 10.27
C LYS A 82 -8.52 6.13 9.07
N LYS A 83 -7.53 5.49 8.43
CA LYS A 83 -6.87 6.00 7.22
C LYS A 83 -7.78 5.97 5.98
N CYS A 84 -8.85 5.19 6.02
CA CYS A 84 -9.81 4.98 4.92
C CYS A 84 -11.10 5.77 5.14
N ALA A 85 -11.46 6.07 6.39
CA ALA A 85 -12.74 6.63 6.81
C ALA A 85 -13.05 8.02 6.23
N ALA A 86 -12.03 8.80 5.86
CA ALA A 86 -12.20 10.07 5.17
C ALA A 86 -12.91 9.90 3.82
N CYS A 87 -12.57 8.83 3.09
CA CYS A 87 -13.06 8.58 1.74
C CYS A 87 -14.15 7.50 1.65
N HIS A 88 -14.28 6.62 2.64
CA HIS A 88 -15.21 5.50 2.62
C HIS A 88 -16.16 5.51 3.82
N SER A 89 -17.40 5.09 3.60
CA SER A 89 -18.36 4.71 4.65
C SER A 89 -18.37 3.18 4.79
N VAL A 90 -18.84 2.66 5.94
CA VAL A 90 -18.84 1.21 6.25
C VAL A 90 -20.15 0.71 6.86
N ASN A 91 -21.10 1.57 7.12
CA ASN A 91 -22.39 1.17 7.68
C ASN A 91 -23.32 0.61 6.58
N SER A 92 -24.18 -0.33 6.96
CA SER A 92 -25.21 -0.86 6.08
C SER A 92 -26.08 0.28 5.52
N GLY A 93 -26.32 0.27 4.21
CA GLY A 93 -27.06 1.35 3.53
C GLY A 93 -26.33 2.71 3.49
N GLY A 94 -25.08 2.76 3.94
CA GLY A 94 -24.30 4.00 3.95
C GLY A 94 -24.02 4.55 2.56
N LYS A 95 -24.05 5.89 2.44
CA LYS A 95 -23.80 6.59 1.17
C LYS A 95 -22.35 6.41 0.70
N ASN A 96 -22.16 6.37 -0.61
CA ASN A 96 -20.85 6.56 -1.22
C ASN A 96 -20.32 7.95 -0.88
N LYS A 97 -19.00 8.06 -0.65
CA LYS A 97 -18.27 9.31 -0.43
C LYS A 97 -17.37 9.56 -1.66
N VAL A 98 -16.13 10.00 -1.42
CA VAL A 98 -15.08 10.05 -2.46
C VAL A 98 -14.79 8.65 -3.02
N GLY A 99 -14.86 7.64 -2.15
CA GLY A 99 -14.84 6.22 -2.51
C GLY A 99 -16.18 5.55 -2.26
N PRO A 100 -16.38 4.31 -2.73
CA PRO A 100 -17.62 3.56 -2.50
C PRO A 100 -17.78 3.18 -1.02
N ASN A 101 -19.01 2.87 -0.62
CA ASN A 101 -19.30 2.24 0.65
C ASN A 101 -18.65 0.85 0.70
N LEU A 102 -17.99 0.50 1.83
CA LEU A 102 -17.26 -0.77 2.00
C LEU A 102 -18.02 -1.82 2.82
N TYR A 103 -19.28 -1.55 3.19
CA TYR A 103 -20.11 -2.60 3.79
C TYR A 103 -20.27 -3.77 2.82
N GLN A 104 -20.04 -4.99 3.28
CA GLN A 104 -20.05 -6.21 2.44
C GLN A 104 -19.12 -6.12 1.21
N ILE A 105 -17.94 -5.53 1.40
CA ILE A 105 -16.96 -5.43 0.29
C ILE A 105 -16.22 -6.75 0.06
N LEU A 106 -15.99 -7.54 1.12
CA LEU A 106 -15.28 -8.81 0.99
C LEU A 106 -16.12 -9.79 0.16
N ASN A 107 -15.48 -10.40 -0.82
CA ASN A 107 -16.07 -11.26 -1.86
C ASN A 107 -17.09 -10.56 -2.79
N ALA A 108 -17.30 -9.26 -2.65
CA ALA A 108 -18.11 -8.51 -3.62
C ALA A 108 -17.41 -8.46 -4.99
N LYS A 109 -18.19 -8.58 -6.06
CA LYS A 109 -17.69 -8.37 -7.42
C LYS A 109 -17.06 -6.98 -7.54
N LEU A 110 -15.99 -6.87 -8.32
CA LEU A 110 -15.37 -5.58 -8.60
C LEU A 110 -16.40 -4.64 -9.27
N GLY A 111 -16.47 -3.40 -8.75
CA GLY A 111 -17.38 -2.41 -9.29
C GLY A 111 -18.86 -2.59 -8.94
N ALA A 112 -19.21 -3.47 -8.01
CA ALA A 112 -20.60 -3.85 -7.71
C ALA A 112 -21.40 -2.86 -6.86
N LYS A 113 -20.78 -1.83 -6.28
CA LYS A 113 -21.53 -0.86 -5.46
C LYS A 113 -22.31 0.10 -6.33
N ASP A 114 -23.64 0.07 -6.17
CA ASP A 114 -24.54 0.91 -6.92
C ASP A 114 -24.28 2.41 -6.70
N GLY A 115 -24.54 3.20 -7.75
CA GLY A 115 -24.43 4.64 -7.68
C GLY A 115 -23.00 5.20 -7.52
N PHE A 116 -21.95 4.36 -7.60
CA PHE A 116 -20.56 4.82 -7.58
C PHE A 116 -19.92 4.82 -8.96
N ASN A 117 -19.32 5.93 -9.34
CA ASN A 117 -18.65 6.06 -10.64
C ASN A 117 -17.21 5.54 -10.59
N TYR A 118 -17.03 4.25 -10.79
CA TYR A 118 -15.73 3.58 -10.83
C TYR A 118 -14.85 4.06 -12.00
N SER A 119 -13.52 3.89 -11.85
CA SER A 119 -12.59 4.11 -12.96
C SER A 119 -12.79 3.07 -14.07
N SER A 120 -12.45 3.44 -15.30
CA SER A 120 -12.38 2.49 -16.41
C SER A 120 -11.41 1.35 -16.11
N ALA A 121 -10.28 1.65 -15.46
CA ALA A 121 -9.31 0.66 -15.03
C ALA A 121 -9.93 -0.42 -14.11
N LEU A 122 -10.78 -0.03 -13.15
CA LEU A 122 -11.43 -1.01 -12.27
C LEU A 122 -12.46 -1.85 -13.03
N LYS A 123 -13.21 -1.24 -13.94
CA LYS A 123 -14.22 -1.93 -14.75
C LYS A 123 -13.61 -2.95 -15.73
N ALA A 124 -12.39 -2.69 -16.21
CA ALA A 124 -11.65 -3.53 -17.13
C ALA A 124 -10.61 -4.44 -16.43
N PHE A 125 -10.57 -4.46 -15.09
CA PHE A 125 -9.58 -5.19 -14.38
C PHE A 125 -9.88 -6.69 -14.34
N GLU A 126 -8.98 -7.48 -14.93
CA GLU A 126 -9.11 -8.94 -15.05
C GLU A 126 -8.26 -9.69 -13.98
N GLY A 127 -7.47 -8.98 -13.19
CA GLY A 127 -6.59 -9.57 -12.18
C GLY A 127 -7.30 -10.18 -10.97
N ALA A 128 -8.61 -9.93 -10.83
CA ALA A 128 -9.47 -10.56 -9.81
C ALA A 128 -10.94 -10.45 -10.23
N ALA A 129 -11.73 -11.48 -9.96
CA ALA A 129 -13.18 -11.47 -10.20
C ALA A 129 -13.97 -10.75 -9.08
N SER A 130 -13.45 -10.79 -7.86
CA SER A 130 -14.04 -10.23 -6.65
C SER A 130 -12.98 -9.65 -5.71
N TRP A 131 -13.41 -8.90 -4.73
CA TRP A 131 -12.59 -8.42 -3.63
C TRP A 131 -12.37 -9.52 -2.59
N ASP A 132 -11.72 -10.63 -2.97
CA ASP A 132 -11.32 -11.66 -2.03
C ASP A 132 -10.15 -11.19 -1.15
N TYR A 133 -9.69 -12.04 -0.24
CA TYR A 133 -8.60 -11.74 0.69
C TYR A 133 -7.30 -11.33 -0.04
N ARG A 134 -6.95 -12.02 -1.12
CA ARG A 134 -5.72 -11.78 -1.88
C ARG A 134 -5.81 -10.51 -2.71
N ALA A 135 -6.95 -10.30 -3.38
CA ALA A 135 -7.20 -9.09 -4.16
C ALA A 135 -7.15 -7.84 -3.27
N LEU A 136 -7.80 -7.88 -2.10
CA LEU A 136 -7.74 -6.79 -1.13
C LEU A 136 -6.31 -6.58 -0.60
N ASN A 137 -5.56 -7.64 -0.29
CA ASN A 137 -4.16 -7.53 0.14
C ASN A 137 -3.30 -6.83 -0.92
N GLY A 138 -3.37 -7.30 -2.16
CA GLY A 138 -2.61 -6.73 -3.27
C GLY A 138 -2.98 -5.26 -3.52
N PHE A 139 -4.27 -4.97 -3.61
CA PHE A 139 -4.75 -3.62 -3.83
C PHE A 139 -4.41 -2.67 -2.68
N LEU A 140 -4.58 -3.09 -1.42
CA LEU A 140 -4.24 -2.28 -0.26
C LEU A 140 -2.73 -2.09 -0.06
N LYS A 141 -1.89 -2.99 -0.56
CA LYS A 141 -0.44 -2.83 -0.53
C LYS A 141 0.00 -1.59 -1.32
N LYS A 142 -0.48 -1.45 -2.55
CA LYS A 142 -0.18 -0.31 -3.43
C LYS A 142 -1.21 -0.19 -4.57
N PRO A 143 -2.32 0.53 -4.34
CA PRO A 143 -3.45 0.55 -5.27
C PRO A 143 -3.08 0.86 -6.72
N LYS A 144 -2.22 1.85 -6.94
CA LYS A 144 -1.81 2.28 -8.30
C LYS A 144 -0.92 1.28 -9.03
N GLU A 145 -0.17 0.45 -8.30
CA GLU A 145 0.63 -0.62 -8.90
C GLU A 145 -0.21 -1.86 -9.17
N TYR A 146 -1.08 -2.22 -8.23
CA TYR A 146 -1.99 -3.34 -8.39
C TYR A 146 -3.00 -3.12 -9.52
N MET A 147 -3.51 -1.90 -9.64
CA MET A 147 -4.52 -1.50 -10.63
C MET A 147 -4.14 -0.14 -11.24
N PRO A 148 -3.27 -0.13 -12.28
CA PRO A 148 -2.91 1.10 -12.97
C PRO A 148 -4.15 1.82 -13.51
N GLY A 149 -4.25 3.12 -13.28
CA GLY A 149 -5.42 3.92 -13.67
C GLY A 149 -6.59 3.92 -12.66
N THR A 150 -6.42 3.30 -11.49
CA THR A 150 -7.38 3.45 -10.39
C THR A 150 -7.53 4.91 -9.96
N LYS A 151 -8.77 5.33 -9.65
CA LYS A 151 -9.04 6.66 -9.07
C LYS A 151 -8.64 6.77 -7.59
N MET A 152 -8.34 5.66 -6.91
CA MET A 152 -7.94 5.66 -5.50
C MET A 152 -6.54 6.24 -5.33
N GLY A 153 -6.46 7.43 -4.73
CA GLY A 153 -5.21 8.15 -4.50
C GLY A 153 -4.42 7.73 -3.25
N PHE A 154 -4.77 6.59 -2.65
CA PHE A 154 -4.14 6.10 -1.43
C PHE A 154 -2.72 5.56 -1.68
N ALA A 155 -1.78 5.90 -0.79
CA ALA A 155 -0.38 5.47 -0.91
C ALA A 155 -0.14 3.98 -0.61
N GLY A 156 -1.12 3.33 0.01
CA GLY A 156 -1.05 1.92 0.40
C GLY A 156 -0.64 1.68 1.85
N LEU A 157 -0.84 0.45 2.30
CA LEU A 157 -0.42 -0.08 3.60
C LEU A 157 0.80 -0.99 3.40
N LYS A 158 1.99 -0.51 3.75
CA LYS A 158 3.24 -1.27 3.55
C LYS A 158 3.33 -2.52 4.43
N LYS A 159 2.87 -2.43 5.68
CA LYS A 159 2.93 -3.53 6.65
C LYS A 159 1.84 -4.55 6.35
N VAL A 160 2.22 -5.81 6.16
CA VAL A 160 1.29 -6.92 5.91
C VAL A 160 0.30 -7.11 7.08
N GLY A 161 0.76 -6.95 8.32
CA GLY A 161 -0.09 -7.01 9.50
C GLY A 161 -1.19 -5.94 9.53
N ASP A 162 -0.90 -4.70 9.09
CA ASP A 162 -1.93 -3.66 8.97
C ASP A 162 -2.98 -4.04 7.91
N ARG A 163 -2.54 -4.65 6.79
CA ARG A 163 -3.45 -5.12 5.74
C ARG A 163 -4.32 -6.27 6.24
N ALA A 164 -3.72 -7.26 6.89
CA ALA A 164 -4.46 -8.37 7.48
C ALA A 164 -5.50 -7.87 8.50
N ALA A 165 -5.11 -6.99 9.40
CA ALA A 165 -6.01 -6.44 10.42
C ALA A 165 -7.19 -5.66 9.78
N VAL A 166 -6.94 -4.77 8.81
CA VAL A 166 -8.02 -4.03 8.18
C VAL A 166 -8.93 -4.93 7.34
N ILE A 167 -8.42 -5.97 6.70
CA ILE A 167 -9.22 -6.95 5.97
C ILE A 167 -10.08 -7.75 6.94
N ALA A 168 -9.54 -8.19 8.08
CA ALA A 168 -10.30 -8.85 9.13
C ALA A 168 -11.43 -7.94 9.67
N TYR A 169 -11.18 -6.65 9.85
CA TYR A 169 -12.21 -5.69 10.20
C TYR A 169 -13.29 -5.58 9.11
N LEU A 170 -12.90 -5.40 7.85
CA LEU A 170 -13.85 -5.33 6.72
C LEU A 170 -14.71 -6.60 6.61
N ARG A 171 -14.15 -7.77 6.96
CA ARG A 171 -14.91 -9.01 7.04
C ARG A 171 -16.06 -8.95 8.04
N THR A 172 -15.89 -8.29 9.17
CA THR A 172 -16.96 -8.14 10.17
C THR A 172 -18.09 -7.21 9.73
N LEU A 173 -17.87 -6.40 8.70
CA LEU A 173 -18.84 -5.45 8.16
C LEU A 173 -19.74 -6.13 7.10
N SER A 174 -20.42 -7.18 7.50
CA SER A 174 -21.28 -7.96 6.61
C SER A 174 -22.37 -8.67 7.43
N ASP A 175 -23.56 -8.80 6.83
CA ASP A 175 -24.65 -9.62 7.39
C ASP A 175 -24.30 -11.12 7.33
N SER A 176 -23.44 -11.50 6.39
CA SER A 176 -22.91 -12.86 6.23
C SER A 176 -21.40 -12.79 6.02
N PRO A 177 -20.61 -12.73 7.10
CA PRO A 177 -19.16 -12.63 7.00
C PRO A 177 -18.55 -13.79 6.22
N ALA A 178 -17.64 -13.49 5.29
CA ALA A 178 -16.93 -14.51 4.52
C ALA A 178 -16.23 -15.52 5.45
N VAL A 179 -16.16 -16.77 5.01
CA VAL A 179 -15.44 -17.83 5.74
C VAL A 179 -13.97 -17.43 5.89
N LEU A 180 -13.37 -17.71 7.04
CA LEU A 180 -11.94 -17.51 7.22
C LEU A 180 -11.15 -18.44 6.30
N PRO A 181 -9.92 -18.05 5.89
CA PRO A 181 -9.07 -18.91 5.08
C PRO A 181 -8.86 -20.28 5.74
N THR A 182 -8.97 -21.33 4.95
CA THR A 182 -8.71 -22.71 5.41
C THR A 182 -7.22 -22.99 5.54
N ALA A 183 -6.84 -24.02 6.28
CA ALA A 183 -5.45 -24.43 6.41
C ALA A 183 -4.82 -24.75 5.03
N GLU A 184 -5.59 -25.39 4.14
CA GLU A 184 -5.15 -25.71 2.78
C GLU A 184 -4.87 -24.46 1.94
N GLU A 185 -5.75 -23.45 2.02
CA GLU A 185 -5.55 -22.17 1.31
C GLU A 185 -4.32 -21.42 1.84
N ILE A 186 -4.06 -21.48 3.14
CA ILE A 186 -2.90 -20.89 3.81
C ILE A 186 -1.62 -21.59 3.36
N GLU A 187 -1.60 -22.93 3.36
CA GLU A 187 -0.44 -23.71 2.89
C GLU A 187 -0.15 -23.45 1.40
N LYS A 188 -1.20 -23.41 0.58
CA LYS A 188 -1.07 -23.12 -0.83
C LYS A 188 -0.49 -21.73 -1.08
N GLU A 189 -0.95 -20.72 -0.33
CA GLU A 189 -0.37 -19.37 -0.43
C GLU A 189 1.10 -19.34 0.02
N ALA A 190 1.45 -20.05 1.08
CA ALA A 190 2.82 -20.13 1.60
C ALA A 190 3.78 -20.83 0.64
N SER A 191 3.30 -21.82 -0.13
CA SER A 191 4.08 -22.54 -1.13
C SER A 191 4.20 -21.82 -2.49
N GLY A 192 3.59 -20.62 -2.63
CA GLY A 192 3.68 -19.80 -3.83
C GLY A 192 2.76 -20.24 -4.96
N GLY A 193 1.68 -20.96 -4.63
CA GLY A 193 0.61 -21.38 -5.55
C GLY A 193 -0.43 -20.33 -5.85
#